data_64e6ed16a1fb337dec44b5137525a2eb
#
_entry.id   64e6ed16a1fb337dec44b5137525a2eb
#
_cell.length_a   1.000
_cell.length_b   1.000
_cell.length_c   1.000
_cell.angle_alpha   90.00
_cell.angle_beta   90.00
_cell.angle_gamma   90.00
#
_symmetry.space_group_name_H-M   'P 1'
#
loop_
_entity.id
_entity.type
_entity.pdbx_description
1 polymer ?
#
loop_
_entity_poly.entity_id
_entity_poly.type
_entity_poly.pdbx_seq_one_letter_code
_entity_poly.pdbx_strand_id
1 'polypeptide(L)'
;MKGIILHGGHGTRLRPLTHTGPKQLLPIANKPMSQYCMESIREAGITDIAIIIGGVGSNKVQEYYGDGHDFGVNITYIEQNEPKGIAHAIRLCKDFVKNEKFLVFLGDNIVQKSIADFVTNFTNSDYDATVLLCKVDNPSRFGIADVENKKIVKITEKPKKPT
;
A
#
# COMPACT_ATOMS: atom_id res chain seq x y z
N MET A 1 -5.37 14.46 -5.61
CA MET A 1 -5.26 13.25 -4.76
C MET A 1 -3.91 12.61 -4.98
N LYS A 2 -3.26 12.08 -3.95
CA LYS A 2 -1.92 11.50 -4.01
C LYS A 2 -1.92 10.02 -3.65
N GLY A 3 -0.92 9.27 -4.14
CA GLY A 3 -0.72 7.86 -3.81
C GLY A 3 0.40 7.66 -2.80
N ILE A 4 0.26 6.66 -1.94
CA ILE A 4 1.31 6.21 -1.01
C ILE A 4 1.45 4.70 -1.16
N ILE A 5 2.65 4.22 -1.50
CA ILE A 5 2.96 2.79 -1.54
C ILE A 5 3.89 2.46 -0.36
N LEU A 6 3.47 1.51 0.46
CA LEU A 6 4.25 1.07 1.61
C LEU A 6 5.14 -0.11 1.25
N HIS A 7 6.46 0.12 1.14
CA HIS A 7 7.46 -0.92 0.88
C HIS A 7 8.12 -1.43 2.19
N GLY A 8 7.52 -1.19 3.33
CA GLY A 8 8.07 -1.61 4.62
C GLY A 8 8.08 -3.12 4.84
N GLY A 9 8.96 -3.56 5.75
CA GLY A 9 9.04 -4.94 6.23
C GLY A 9 10.23 -5.73 5.68
N HIS A 10 10.86 -6.53 6.57
CA HIS A 10 12.08 -7.29 6.26
C HIS A 10 11.86 -8.56 5.42
N GLY A 11 10.61 -8.90 5.07
CA GLY A 11 10.29 -10.07 4.25
C GLY A 11 10.74 -11.41 4.82
N THR A 12 10.94 -11.53 6.13
CA THR A 12 11.56 -12.72 6.77
C THR A 12 10.86 -14.04 6.48
N ARG A 13 9.53 -13.99 6.24
CA ARG A 13 8.74 -15.18 5.90
C ARG A 13 9.01 -15.72 4.49
N LEU A 14 9.60 -14.91 3.63
CA LEU A 14 9.92 -15.27 2.24
C LEU A 14 11.41 -15.58 2.04
N ARG A 15 12.17 -15.74 3.12
CA ARG A 15 13.56 -16.21 3.03
C ARG A 15 13.60 -17.63 2.42
N PRO A 16 14.59 -17.92 1.56
CA PRO A 16 15.81 -17.13 1.27
C PRO A 16 15.63 -16.05 0.20
N LEU A 17 14.49 -15.93 -0.47
CA LEU A 17 14.27 -15.00 -1.61
C LEU A 17 14.51 -13.53 -1.24
N THR A 18 14.29 -13.17 0.01
CA THR A 18 14.43 -11.80 0.51
C THR A 18 15.76 -11.52 1.22
N HIS A 19 16.75 -12.41 1.10
CA HIS A 19 18.09 -12.15 1.68
C HIS A 19 18.82 -11.01 0.96
N THR A 20 18.61 -10.86 -0.34
CA THR A 20 19.35 -9.92 -1.17
C THR A 20 18.53 -8.71 -1.63
N GLY A 21 17.27 -8.62 -1.24
CA GLY A 21 16.42 -7.50 -1.68
C GLY A 21 15.05 -7.46 -1.01
N PRO A 22 14.33 -6.36 -1.18
CA PRO A 22 13.01 -6.19 -0.61
C PRO A 22 12.00 -7.11 -1.30
N LYS A 23 11.05 -7.66 -0.51
CA LYS A 23 10.01 -8.58 -1.03
C LYS A 23 9.16 -7.97 -2.15
N GLN A 24 8.99 -6.66 -2.13
CA GLN A 24 8.17 -5.93 -3.09
C GLN A 24 8.76 -5.94 -4.51
N LEU A 25 10.07 -6.18 -4.64
CA LEU A 25 10.74 -6.36 -5.92
C LEU A 25 10.80 -7.82 -6.38
N LEU A 26 10.28 -8.78 -5.60
CA LEU A 26 10.17 -10.15 -6.07
C LEU A 26 9.23 -10.20 -7.28
N PRO A 27 9.64 -10.89 -8.38
CA PRO A 27 8.84 -10.94 -9.58
C PRO A 27 7.62 -11.85 -9.41
N ILE A 28 6.48 -11.37 -9.90
CA ILE A 28 5.27 -12.14 -10.11
C ILE A 28 4.89 -11.94 -11.57
N ALA A 29 4.81 -13.03 -12.34
CA ALA A 29 4.52 -12.97 -13.78
C ALA A 29 5.37 -11.91 -14.53
N ASN A 30 6.68 -11.95 -14.34
CA ASN A 30 7.71 -11.14 -15.02
C ASN A 30 7.82 -9.66 -14.60
N LYS A 31 7.10 -9.19 -13.60
CA LYS A 31 7.28 -7.83 -13.05
C LYS A 31 7.25 -7.82 -11.53
N PRO A 32 7.92 -6.87 -10.87
CA PRO A 32 7.89 -6.74 -9.42
C PRO A 32 6.48 -6.65 -8.86
N MET A 33 6.30 -7.26 -7.69
CA MET A 33 5.01 -7.26 -6.98
C MET A 33 4.45 -5.85 -6.78
N SER A 34 5.28 -4.90 -6.38
CA SER A 34 4.86 -3.51 -6.15
C SER A 34 4.55 -2.72 -7.42
N GLN A 35 5.00 -3.19 -8.58
CA GLN A 35 4.63 -2.55 -9.85
C GLN A 35 3.14 -2.70 -10.15
N TYR A 36 2.52 -3.81 -9.76
CA TYR A 36 1.05 -3.95 -9.86
C TYR A 36 0.32 -2.90 -9.04
N CYS A 37 0.84 -2.57 -7.85
CA CYS A 37 0.27 -1.50 -7.02
C CYS A 37 0.39 -0.14 -7.72
N MET A 38 1.56 0.16 -8.27
CA MET A 38 1.83 1.42 -8.97
C MET A 38 0.93 1.57 -10.21
N GLU A 39 0.83 0.52 -11.02
CA GLU A 39 -0.05 0.50 -12.20
C GLU A 39 -1.51 0.73 -11.81
N SER A 40 -2.01 0.06 -10.76
CA SER A 40 -3.37 0.24 -10.27
C SER A 40 -3.64 1.66 -9.81
N ILE A 41 -2.68 2.29 -9.13
CA ILE A 41 -2.76 3.70 -8.68
C ILE A 41 -2.79 4.64 -9.88
N ARG A 42 -1.90 4.44 -10.85
CA ARG A 42 -1.84 5.24 -12.08
C ARG A 42 -3.13 5.10 -12.90
N GLU A 43 -3.65 3.88 -13.07
CA GLU A 43 -4.89 3.61 -13.79
C GLU A 43 -6.12 4.27 -13.12
N ALA A 44 -6.06 4.50 -11.82
CA ALA A 44 -7.05 5.28 -11.09
C ALA A 44 -6.86 6.81 -11.22
N GLY A 45 -5.94 7.27 -12.08
CA GLY A 45 -5.69 8.69 -12.35
C GLY A 45 -4.79 9.39 -11.33
N ILE A 46 -4.07 8.64 -10.49
CA ILE A 46 -3.15 9.21 -9.50
C ILE A 46 -1.71 9.05 -10.00
N THR A 47 -1.04 10.16 -10.26
CA THR A 47 0.31 10.20 -10.81
C THR A 47 1.38 10.64 -9.81
N ASP A 48 1.05 11.38 -8.76
CA ASP A 48 2.00 11.75 -7.71
C ASP A 48 1.99 10.68 -6.62
N ILE A 49 3.10 9.95 -6.48
CA ILE A 49 3.20 8.78 -5.61
C ILE A 49 4.38 8.92 -4.65
N ALA A 50 4.14 8.76 -3.37
CA ALA A 50 5.20 8.54 -2.39
C ALA A 50 5.44 7.03 -2.22
N ILE A 51 6.70 6.59 -2.28
CA ILE A 51 7.10 5.23 -1.91
C ILE A 51 7.82 5.30 -0.58
N ILE A 52 7.24 4.64 0.44
CA ILE A 52 7.88 4.50 1.73
C ILE A 52 8.89 3.37 1.65
N ILE A 53 10.16 3.72 1.79
CA ILE A 53 11.25 2.77 1.77
C ILE A 53 11.88 2.64 3.16
N GLY A 54 12.56 1.52 3.41
CA GLY A 54 13.30 1.30 4.65
C GLY A 54 13.78 -0.14 4.76
N GLY A 55 14.87 -0.33 5.49
CA GLY A 55 15.50 -1.63 5.66
C GLY A 55 16.38 -2.06 4.49
N VAL A 56 16.69 -3.36 4.45
CA VAL A 56 17.66 -3.93 3.50
C VAL A 56 17.15 -3.82 2.07
N GLY A 57 17.99 -3.25 1.18
CA GLY A 57 17.71 -3.18 -0.25
C GLY A 57 16.75 -2.06 -0.66
N SER A 58 16.53 -1.06 0.18
CA SER A 58 15.73 0.12 -0.18
C SER A 58 16.30 0.89 -1.37
N ASN A 59 17.63 0.92 -1.52
CA ASN A 59 18.30 1.48 -2.69
C ASN A 59 17.88 0.79 -4.00
N LYS A 60 17.66 -0.53 -4.00
CA LYS A 60 17.21 -1.28 -5.18
C LYS A 60 15.82 -0.85 -5.66
N VAL A 61 14.96 -0.38 -4.75
CA VAL A 61 13.66 0.18 -5.11
C VAL A 61 13.84 1.47 -5.86
N GLN A 62 14.74 2.34 -5.40
CA GLN A 62 15.08 3.61 -6.05
C GLN A 62 15.76 3.37 -7.42
N GLU A 63 16.68 2.41 -7.49
CA GLU A 63 17.33 2.00 -8.73
C GLU A 63 16.34 1.48 -9.77
N TYR A 64 15.33 0.70 -9.33
CA TYR A 64 14.34 0.10 -10.23
C TYR A 64 13.31 1.10 -10.76
N TYR A 65 12.78 1.96 -9.90
CA TYR A 65 11.68 2.86 -10.27
C TYR A 65 12.17 4.26 -10.68
N GLY A 66 13.41 4.65 -10.35
CA GLY A 66 13.93 5.98 -10.64
C GLY A 66 13.04 7.09 -10.10
N ASP A 67 12.79 8.08 -10.91
CA ASP A 67 11.84 9.18 -10.61
C ASP A 67 10.39 8.86 -10.98
N GLY A 68 10.15 7.67 -11.57
CA GLY A 68 8.83 7.20 -11.99
C GLY A 68 8.45 7.53 -13.42
N HIS A 69 9.25 8.30 -14.15
CA HIS A 69 8.95 8.73 -15.52
C HIS A 69 8.62 7.54 -16.45
N ASP A 70 9.44 6.48 -16.41
CA ASP A 70 9.23 5.28 -17.23
C ASP A 70 7.94 4.52 -16.91
N PHE A 71 7.35 4.79 -15.75
CA PHE A 71 6.08 4.22 -15.29
C PHE A 71 4.89 5.17 -15.44
N GLY A 72 5.12 6.39 -15.98
CA GLY A 72 4.10 7.41 -16.15
C GLY A 72 3.60 8.05 -14.84
N VAL A 73 4.47 8.13 -13.83
CA VAL A 73 4.18 8.72 -12.52
C VAL A 73 5.36 9.58 -12.05
N ASN A 74 5.15 10.39 -11.01
CA ASN A 74 6.20 11.13 -10.30
C ASN A 74 6.40 10.48 -8.94
N ILE A 75 7.61 10.02 -8.62
CA ILE A 75 7.90 9.32 -7.38
C ILE A 75 8.66 10.23 -6.41
N THR A 76 8.18 10.27 -5.17
CA THR A 76 8.89 10.83 -4.01
C THR A 76 9.21 9.69 -3.05
N TYR A 77 10.49 9.50 -2.73
CA TYR A 77 10.91 8.50 -1.75
C TYR A 77 10.93 9.09 -0.35
N ILE A 78 10.33 8.37 0.61
CA ILE A 78 10.28 8.77 2.01
C ILE A 78 10.84 7.62 2.86
N GLU A 79 11.86 7.89 3.64
CA GLU A 79 12.52 6.88 4.46
C GLU A 79 11.78 6.65 5.78
N GLN A 80 11.52 5.38 6.10
CA GLN A 80 11.12 4.93 7.42
C GLN A 80 12.27 4.19 8.09
N ASN A 81 13.05 4.90 8.89
CA ASN A 81 14.24 4.34 9.55
C ASN A 81 13.89 3.27 10.60
N GLU A 82 12.73 3.39 11.25
CA GLU A 82 12.27 2.45 12.27
C GLU A 82 10.89 1.87 11.90
N PRO A 83 10.72 0.53 11.95
CA PRO A 83 9.47 -0.12 11.56
C PRO A 83 8.38 0.00 12.65
N LYS A 84 7.93 1.23 12.92
CA LYS A 84 6.89 1.55 13.92
C LYS A 84 5.45 1.32 13.43
N GLY A 85 5.27 0.58 12.34
CA GLY A 85 3.96 0.22 11.80
C GLY A 85 3.45 1.16 10.71
N ILE A 86 2.26 0.81 10.17
CA ILE A 86 1.63 1.48 9.01
C ILE A 86 1.28 2.94 9.32
N ALA A 87 0.67 3.20 10.48
CA ALA A 87 0.29 4.57 10.86
C ALA A 87 1.50 5.51 10.96
N HIS A 88 2.63 5.02 11.44
CA HIS A 88 3.88 5.79 11.45
C HIS A 88 4.36 6.08 10.03
N ALA A 89 4.34 5.10 9.14
CA ALA A 89 4.73 5.28 7.74
C ALA A 89 3.86 6.35 7.05
N ILE A 90 2.54 6.28 7.22
CA ILE A 90 1.61 7.28 6.68
C ILE A 90 1.89 8.67 7.26
N ARG A 91 2.19 8.77 8.55
CA ARG A 91 2.52 10.06 9.19
C ARG A 91 3.76 10.73 8.59
N LEU A 92 4.75 9.97 8.15
CA LEU A 92 5.94 10.50 7.47
C LEU A 92 5.60 11.17 6.14
N CYS A 93 4.46 10.80 5.52
CA CYS A 93 4.01 11.41 4.27
C CYS A 93 3.27 12.75 4.46
N LYS A 94 3.19 13.30 5.68
CA LYS A 94 2.40 14.51 5.97
C LYS A 94 2.75 15.68 5.03
N ASP A 95 4.02 15.95 4.83
CA ASP A 95 4.49 17.07 4.00
C ASP A 95 4.29 16.79 2.50
N PHE A 96 4.28 15.52 2.11
CA PHE A 96 3.97 15.09 0.75
C PHE A 96 2.46 15.25 0.45
N VAL A 97 1.58 14.73 1.32
CA VAL A 97 0.13 14.78 1.07
C VAL A 97 -0.49 16.14 1.35
N LYS A 98 0.08 16.90 2.29
CA LYS A 98 -0.45 18.20 2.74
C LYS A 98 -1.92 18.07 3.19
N ASN A 99 -2.82 18.75 2.51
CA ASN A 99 -4.27 18.75 2.79
C ASN A 99 -5.08 17.99 1.71
N GLU A 100 -4.41 17.19 0.89
CA GLU A 100 -5.09 16.43 -0.15
C GLU A 100 -5.60 15.09 0.36
N LYS A 101 -6.70 14.61 -0.23
CA LYS A 101 -7.07 13.18 -0.12
C LYS A 101 -5.95 12.32 -0.69
N PHE A 102 -5.73 11.16 -0.10
CA PHE A 102 -4.69 10.26 -0.55
C PHE A 102 -5.13 8.79 -0.47
N LEU A 103 -4.54 7.98 -1.32
CA LEU A 103 -4.68 6.53 -1.33
C LEU A 103 -3.45 5.90 -0.68
N VAL A 104 -3.65 4.91 0.19
CA VAL A 104 -2.57 4.07 0.73
C VAL A 104 -2.69 2.67 0.14
N PHE A 105 -1.60 2.18 -0.43
CA PHE A 105 -1.51 0.83 -0.98
C PHE A 105 -0.33 0.10 -0.32
N LEU A 106 -0.57 -1.14 0.12
CA LEU A 106 0.51 -1.98 0.61
C LEU A 106 1.26 -2.58 -0.59
N GLY A 107 2.56 -2.36 -0.67
CA GLY A 107 3.39 -2.75 -1.83
C GLY A 107 3.52 -4.26 -2.07
N ASP A 108 2.90 -5.08 -1.25
CA ASP A 108 2.80 -6.53 -1.37
C ASP A 108 1.37 -7.03 -1.65
N ASN A 109 0.43 -6.13 -1.90
CA ASN A 109 -0.93 -6.48 -2.26
C ASN A 109 -1.12 -6.40 -3.78
N ILE A 110 -1.82 -7.37 -4.34
CA ILE A 110 -2.23 -7.36 -5.75
C ILE A 110 -3.76 -7.39 -5.77
N VAL A 111 -4.34 -6.39 -6.42
CA VAL A 111 -5.79 -6.28 -6.59
C VAL A 111 -6.12 -6.63 -8.04
N GLN A 112 -7.05 -7.57 -8.22
CA GLN A 112 -7.40 -8.10 -9.53
C GLN A 112 -8.30 -7.16 -10.35
N LYS A 113 -9.12 -6.37 -9.64
CA LYS A 113 -10.05 -5.41 -10.27
C LYS A 113 -9.49 -4.01 -10.22
N SER A 114 -9.87 -3.18 -11.19
CA SER A 114 -9.56 -1.75 -11.14
C SER A 114 -10.06 -1.12 -9.85
N ILE A 115 -9.25 -0.25 -9.27
CA ILE A 115 -9.60 0.54 -8.09
C ILE A 115 -10.14 1.93 -8.46
N ALA A 116 -10.32 2.23 -9.75
CA ALA A 116 -10.71 3.57 -10.22
C ALA A 116 -12.07 4.01 -9.65
N ASP A 117 -13.07 3.13 -9.66
CA ASP A 117 -14.38 3.44 -9.09
C ASP A 117 -14.31 3.69 -7.58
N PHE A 118 -13.49 2.91 -6.87
CA PHE A 118 -13.27 3.11 -5.44
C PHE A 118 -12.65 4.47 -5.15
N VAL A 119 -11.63 4.86 -5.91
CA VAL A 119 -10.96 6.16 -5.81
C VAL A 119 -11.93 7.29 -6.14
N THR A 120 -12.69 7.17 -7.24
CA THR A 120 -13.68 8.17 -7.67
C THR A 120 -14.77 8.36 -6.61
N ASN A 121 -15.32 7.26 -6.08
CA ASN A 121 -16.34 7.31 -5.04
C ASN A 121 -15.83 7.98 -3.77
N PHE A 122 -14.60 7.69 -3.34
CA PHE A 122 -14.02 8.36 -2.18
C PHE A 122 -13.74 9.84 -2.45
N THR A 123 -13.24 10.17 -3.64
CA THR A 123 -12.95 11.57 -4.01
C THR A 123 -14.19 12.43 -3.93
N ASN A 124 -15.34 11.91 -4.38
CA ASN A 124 -16.62 12.60 -4.42
C ASN A 124 -17.45 12.49 -3.13
N SER A 125 -16.94 11.81 -2.11
CA SER A 125 -17.63 11.63 -0.83
C SER A 125 -17.12 12.57 0.25
N ASP A 126 -17.91 12.75 1.29
CA ASP A 126 -17.54 13.45 2.53
C ASP A 126 -16.96 12.50 3.60
N TYR A 127 -16.61 11.27 3.22
CA TYR A 127 -16.01 10.33 4.15
C TYR A 127 -14.57 10.73 4.50
N ASP A 128 -14.24 10.62 5.78
CA ASP A 128 -12.87 10.83 6.28
C ASP A 128 -11.92 9.73 5.81
N ALA A 129 -12.42 8.49 5.69
CA ALA A 129 -11.66 7.34 5.20
C ALA A 129 -12.57 6.26 4.60
N THR A 130 -12.04 5.51 3.65
CA THR A 130 -12.65 4.29 3.10
C THR A 130 -11.61 3.17 3.04
N VAL A 131 -12.06 1.92 3.19
CA VAL A 131 -11.20 0.74 3.15
C VAL A 131 -11.78 -0.30 2.21
N LEU A 132 -10.93 -0.89 1.36
CA LEU A 132 -11.28 -2.06 0.58
C LEU A 132 -11.24 -3.29 1.48
N LEU A 133 -12.34 -4.01 1.54
CA LEU A 133 -12.47 -5.25 2.30
C LEU A 133 -12.60 -6.44 1.36
N CYS A 134 -12.04 -7.58 1.75
CA CYS A 134 -12.26 -8.85 1.06
C CYS A 134 -12.67 -9.94 2.06
N LYS A 135 -13.41 -10.93 1.57
CA LYS A 135 -13.72 -12.13 2.36
C LYS A 135 -12.48 -13.00 2.50
N VAL A 136 -12.26 -13.52 3.68
CA VAL A 136 -11.12 -14.40 3.98
C VAL A 136 -11.61 -15.70 4.65
N ASP A 137 -10.99 -16.82 4.31
CA ASP A 137 -11.36 -18.13 4.87
C ASP A 137 -10.90 -18.30 6.32
N ASN A 138 -9.79 -17.67 6.69
CA ASN A 138 -9.22 -17.76 8.04
C ASN A 138 -9.08 -16.37 8.68
N PRO A 139 -10.16 -15.85 9.27
CA PRO A 139 -10.18 -14.50 9.83
C PRO A 139 -9.25 -14.29 11.02
N SER A 140 -8.84 -15.36 11.74
CA SER A 140 -7.90 -15.25 12.86
C SER A 140 -6.50 -14.75 12.47
N ARG A 141 -6.19 -14.65 11.18
CA ARG A 141 -4.90 -14.18 10.66
C ARG A 141 -4.91 -12.71 10.21
N PHE A 142 -6.08 -12.08 10.19
CA PHE A 142 -6.29 -10.75 9.61
C PHE A 142 -6.99 -9.80 10.58
N GLY A 143 -6.99 -8.52 10.27
CA GLY A 143 -7.89 -7.55 10.87
C GLY A 143 -9.30 -7.74 10.29
N ILE A 144 -10.27 -7.98 11.14
CA ILE A 144 -11.67 -8.22 10.75
C ILE A 144 -12.49 -6.98 11.07
N ALA A 145 -13.24 -6.52 10.07
CA ALA A 145 -14.12 -5.37 10.18
C ALA A 145 -15.58 -5.80 10.37
N ASP A 146 -16.21 -5.28 11.41
CA ASP A 146 -17.66 -5.36 11.58
C ASP A 146 -18.28 -4.17 10.82
N VAL A 147 -19.21 -4.47 9.91
CA VAL A 147 -19.79 -3.47 8.99
C VAL A 147 -21.30 -3.38 9.20
N GLU A 148 -21.80 -2.18 9.52
CA GLU A 148 -23.22 -1.85 9.61
C GLU A 148 -23.55 -0.69 8.67
N ASN A 149 -24.59 -0.83 7.85
CA ASN A 149 -25.03 0.22 6.91
C ASN A 149 -23.88 0.79 6.05
N LYS A 150 -23.00 -0.09 5.55
CA LYS A 150 -21.78 0.25 4.76
C LYS A 150 -20.74 1.07 5.53
N LYS A 151 -20.83 1.17 6.85
CA LYS A 151 -19.84 1.81 7.71
C LYS A 151 -19.14 0.77 8.58
N ILE A 152 -17.83 0.92 8.73
CA ILE A 152 -17.05 0.11 9.67
C ILE A 152 -17.34 0.62 11.07
N VAL A 153 -17.92 -0.22 11.92
CA VAL A 153 -18.22 0.11 13.32
C VAL A 153 -17.10 -0.37 14.25
N LYS A 154 -16.36 -1.40 13.83
CA LYS A 154 -15.25 -1.95 14.62
C LYS A 154 -14.26 -2.67 13.73
N ILE A 155 -12.98 -2.66 14.12
CA ILE A 155 -11.93 -3.51 13.56
C ILE A 155 -11.29 -4.29 14.70
N THR A 156 -11.21 -5.61 14.57
CA THR A 156 -10.58 -6.50 15.55
C THR A 156 -9.39 -7.20 14.89
N GLU A 157 -8.19 -6.92 15.37
CA GLU A 157 -6.97 -7.54 14.85
C GLU A 157 -6.86 -8.99 15.34
N LYS A 158 -6.72 -9.93 14.40
CA LYS A 158 -6.51 -11.36 14.64
C LYS A 158 -7.41 -11.95 15.74
N PRO A 159 -8.73 -11.91 15.58
CA PRO A 159 -9.65 -12.37 16.60
C PRO A 159 -9.45 -13.86 16.91
N LYS A 160 -9.42 -14.22 18.20
CA LYS A 160 -9.30 -15.63 18.62
C LYS A 160 -10.55 -16.46 18.31
N LYS A 161 -11.70 -15.79 18.29
CA LYS A 161 -13.01 -16.37 17.91
C LYS A 161 -13.66 -15.38 16.95
N PRO A 162 -13.48 -15.56 15.64
CA PRO A 162 -14.18 -14.73 14.66
C PRO A 162 -15.66 -15.10 14.65
N THR A 163 -16.50 -14.09 14.66
CA THR A 163 -17.96 -14.23 14.45
C THR A 163 -18.27 -14.09 12.99
#